data_fde44c0bebf57ea683fb3c18609d9444
#
_entry.id   fde44c0bebf57ea683fb3c18609d9444
#
_cell.length_a   1.000
_cell.length_b   1.000
_cell.length_c   1.000
_cell.angle_alpha   90.00
_cell.angle_beta   90.00
_cell.angle_gamma   90.00
#
_symmetry.space_group_name_H-M   'P 1'
#
loop_
_entity.id
_entity.type
_entity.pdbx_description
1 polymer ?
#
loop_
_entity_poly.entity_id
_entity_poly.type
_entity_poly.pdbx_seq_one_letter_code
_entity_poly.pdbx_strand_id
1 'polypeptide(L)'
;MGNSIKEAISIMKPKQIFISILAVLFVFPLIGTFAQQAPNSFSIKVITTFVYPGTGISTQPQQINDGLTIVGVYVDSLGVTRGFVRFSNGNFSAPIVDPNDTMGVTEGRGINNSRTVCGDYVGSDGNFHGFFLSLGTFREYNIAHALTTLVLAINNAGDFAGTFSDGNGIFQGFVSVGGTITSFSVPGASSTFAYEINNSKQLVGYYIDSSGIVHGYFRDTNGTLHFPIDRSGSVQTVLFGLNDRNWVVGRYADSSGVTHGLFFVSPNNFFTFDYPGSTFTSLNGISAQGVICGRYVDASGIAHGFLARVTGTPPTNPAGTEMKANVSQSLVTPLNPSPSAWGGKMPAR
;
A
#
# COMPACT_ATOMS: atom_id res chain seq x y z
N MET A 1 54.62 -62.97 1.69
CA MET A 1 56.01 -62.73 1.35
C MET A 1 56.26 -61.27 1.55
N GLY A 2 56.78 -60.77 2.59
CA GLY A 2 58.00 -61.13 3.37
C GLY A 2 58.99 -60.00 3.25
N ASN A 3 59.21 -59.42 4.39
CA ASN A 3 60.46 -58.84 4.90
C ASN A 3 60.77 -57.40 4.59
N SER A 4 60.68 -56.54 5.62
CA SER A 4 61.63 -56.30 6.72
C SER A 4 63.00 -55.84 6.24
N ILE A 5 63.47 -54.71 6.71
CA ILE A 5 64.69 -54.57 7.48
C ILE A 5 64.85 -53.19 8.04
N LYS A 6 65.14 -53.17 9.33
CA LYS A 6 65.52 -52.09 10.23
C LYS A 6 66.97 -51.63 10.05
N GLU A 7 67.21 -50.43 10.63
CA GLU A 7 68.45 -49.93 11.23
C GLU A 7 69.53 -49.29 10.35
N ALA A 8 69.83 -48.03 10.63
CA ALA A 8 71.08 -47.70 11.33
C ALA A 8 71.13 -46.25 11.79
N ILE A 9 71.24 -46.06 13.07
CA ILE A 9 71.60 -44.79 13.75
C ILE A 9 73.08 -44.52 13.50
N SER A 10 73.46 -43.30 13.13
CA SER A 10 74.82 -42.82 13.31
C SER A 10 74.83 -41.36 13.72
N ILE A 11 75.42 -41.14 14.88
CA ILE A 11 75.65 -39.91 15.62
C ILE A 11 76.72 -39.07 14.95
N MET A 12 76.49 -37.76 14.66
CA MET A 12 77.53 -36.76 14.56
C MET A 12 77.11 -35.43 15.19
N LYS A 13 78.03 -34.93 16.04
CA LYS A 13 77.93 -33.74 16.90
C LYS A 13 78.00 -32.43 16.13
N PRO A 14 77.61 -31.28 16.77
CA PRO A 14 77.23 -30.06 16.14
C PRO A 14 78.43 -29.18 15.77
N LYS A 15 78.34 -28.52 14.61
CA LYS A 15 79.11 -27.31 14.32
C LYS A 15 78.17 -26.12 14.34
N GLN A 16 78.46 -25.15 15.22
CA GLN A 16 77.83 -23.89 15.31
C GLN A 16 78.06 -23.10 13.99
N ILE A 17 76.99 -22.70 13.35
CA ILE A 17 77.04 -21.74 12.29
C ILE A 17 76.13 -20.57 12.76
N PHE A 18 76.76 -19.42 13.01
CA PHE A 18 76.04 -18.11 13.21
C PHE A 18 75.39 -17.77 11.92
N ILE A 19 74.04 -17.79 11.87
CA ILE A 19 73.27 -17.19 10.82
C ILE A 19 72.66 -15.92 11.37
N SER A 20 73.11 -14.76 10.89
CA SER A 20 72.53 -13.47 11.15
C SER A 20 71.12 -13.46 10.58
N ILE A 21 70.14 -13.41 11.45
CA ILE A 21 68.71 -13.20 11.06
C ILE A 21 68.54 -11.73 10.71
N LEU A 22 68.54 -11.41 9.42
CA LEU A 22 68.07 -10.12 8.91
C LEU A 22 66.56 -10.09 8.99
N ALA A 23 66.01 -9.46 10.01
CA ALA A 23 64.55 -9.24 10.14
C ALA A 23 64.10 -8.25 9.06
N VAL A 24 63.57 -8.77 7.97
CA VAL A 24 62.84 -7.95 6.99
C VAL A 24 61.43 -7.71 7.58
N LEU A 25 61.22 -6.53 8.11
CA LEU A 25 59.89 -6.02 8.47
C LEU A 25 59.10 -5.85 7.17
N PHE A 26 58.23 -6.79 6.83
CA PHE A 26 57.15 -6.59 5.89
C PHE A 26 56.11 -5.72 6.57
N VAL A 27 56.14 -4.40 6.28
CA VAL A 27 55.03 -3.52 6.54
C VAL A 27 53.96 -3.88 5.51
N PHE A 28 53.00 -4.73 5.89
CA PHE A 28 51.78 -4.87 5.13
C PHE A 28 50.99 -3.54 5.29
N PRO A 29 50.68 -2.84 4.19
CA PRO A 29 49.73 -1.77 4.30
C PRO A 29 48.39 -2.45 4.74
N LEU A 30 47.88 -2.08 5.91
CA LEU A 30 46.48 -2.33 6.24
C LEU A 30 45.64 -1.55 5.18
N ILE A 31 45.38 -2.22 4.07
CA ILE A 31 44.31 -1.83 3.18
C ILE A 31 43.04 -2.14 3.99
N GLY A 32 42.60 -1.14 4.76
CA GLY A 32 41.25 -1.15 5.29
C GLY A 32 40.29 -1.37 4.12
N THR A 33 39.79 -2.59 3.99
CA THR A 33 38.61 -2.85 3.19
C THR A 33 37.52 -2.04 3.87
N PHE A 34 37.33 -0.80 3.41
CA PHE A 34 36.05 -0.16 3.61
C PHE A 34 35.04 -1.13 3.03
N ALA A 35 34.30 -1.81 3.90
CA ALA A 35 33.15 -2.57 3.50
C ALA A 35 32.26 -1.56 2.77
N GLN A 36 32.31 -1.63 1.44
CA GLN A 36 31.42 -0.85 0.60
C GLN A 36 30.04 -1.28 1.02
N GLN A 37 29.34 -0.39 1.74
CA GLN A 37 27.99 -0.66 2.21
C GLN A 37 27.22 -1.04 0.94
N ALA A 38 26.75 -2.29 0.91
CA ALA A 38 26.00 -2.78 -0.25
C ALA A 38 24.91 -1.74 -0.57
N PRO A 39 24.74 -1.34 -1.81
CA PRO A 39 23.73 -0.34 -2.17
C PRO A 39 22.42 -0.80 -1.54
N ASN A 40 21.73 0.11 -0.83
CA ASN A 40 20.49 -0.19 -0.14
C ASN A 40 19.53 -0.88 -1.12
N SER A 41 19.46 -2.20 -1.03
CA SER A 41 18.65 -3.00 -1.94
C SER A 41 17.19 -2.59 -1.78
N PHE A 42 16.52 -2.32 -2.89
CA PHE A 42 15.08 -2.07 -2.88
C PHE A 42 14.33 -3.25 -2.24
N SER A 43 13.46 -2.94 -1.30
CA SER A 43 12.57 -3.94 -0.69
C SER A 43 11.33 -3.29 -0.09
N ILE A 44 10.26 -4.06 0.05
CA ILE A 44 9.07 -3.69 0.81
C ILE A 44 9.06 -4.57 2.06
N LYS A 45 9.08 -3.94 3.24
CA LYS A 45 9.15 -4.64 4.53
C LYS A 45 7.90 -4.40 5.34
N VAL A 46 7.27 -5.47 5.82
CA VAL A 46 6.14 -5.36 6.76
C VAL A 46 6.63 -4.73 8.07
N ILE A 47 5.92 -3.73 8.55
CA ILE A 47 6.16 -3.06 9.84
C ILE A 47 5.30 -3.67 10.93
N THR A 48 4.01 -3.84 10.67
CA THR A 48 3.01 -4.34 11.63
C THR A 48 1.76 -4.82 10.91
N THR A 49 1.01 -5.67 11.58
CA THR A 49 -0.34 -6.07 11.19
C THR A 49 -1.34 -5.62 12.25
N PHE A 50 -2.59 -5.48 11.88
CA PHE A 50 -3.63 -5.06 12.80
C PHE A 50 -5.01 -5.50 12.34
N VAL A 51 -5.91 -5.60 13.31
CA VAL A 51 -7.36 -5.74 13.12
C VAL A 51 -8.06 -4.64 13.92
N TYR A 52 -9.23 -4.22 13.48
CA TYR A 52 -10.05 -3.31 14.26
C TYR A 52 -10.55 -4.08 15.52
N PRO A 53 -10.45 -3.49 16.74
CA PRO A 53 -10.77 -4.19 17.97
C PRO A 53 -12.23 -4.68 18.02
N GLY A 54 -12.42 -5.94 18.44
CA GLY A 54 -13.75 -6.50 18.68
C GLY A 54 -14.53 -6.96 17.45
N THR A 55 -13.95 -6.94 16.25
CA THR A 55 -14.72 -7.20 15.02
C THR A 55 -14.66 -8.62 14.50
N GLY A 56 -13.56 -9.18 14.33
CA GLY A 56 -13.39 -10.59 13.97
C GLY A 56 -13.56 -11.01 12.52
N ILE A 57 -14.11 -10.18 11.60
CA ILE A 57 -14.38 -10.67 10.23
C ILE A 57 -13.48 -9.99 9.18
N SER A 58 -13.29 -8.67 9.20
CA SER A 58 -12.55 -7.99 8.16
C SER A 58 -12.04 -6.63 8.62
N THR A 59 -10.78 -6.32 8.31
CA THR A 59 -10.20 -4.99 8.50
C THR A 59 -9.47 -4.59 7.21
N GLN A 60 -9.90 -3.50 6.59
CA GLN A 60 -9.47 -3.08 5.27
C GLN A 60 -8.99 -1.63 5.32
N PRO A 61 -7.70 -1.36 5.53
CA PRO A 61 -7.11 -0.04 5.31
C PRO A 61 -7.37 0.42 3.88
N GLN A 62 -7.77 1.68 3.70
CA GLN A 62 -8.00 2.25 2.38
C GLN A 62 -6.90 3.25 2.02
N GLN A 63 -6.64 4.24 2.86
CA GLN A 63 -5.61 5.24 2.60
C GLN A 63 -4.81 5.58 3.85
N ILE A 64 -3.60 6.13 3.66
CA ILE A 64 -2.68 6.58 4.70
C ILE A 64 -2.16 7.98 4.36
N ASN A 65 -2.18 8.90 5.33
CA ASN A 65 -1.56 10.22 5.18
C ASN A 65 -0.09 10.23 5.61
N ASP A 66 0.59 11.37 5.46
CA ASP A 66 2.01 11.51 5.81
C ASP A 66 2.28 11.47 7.32
N GLY A 67 1.26 11.74 8.15
CA GLY A 67 1.30 11.54 9.59
C GLY A 67 1.10 10.07 10.01
N LEU A 68 1.10 9.14 9.06
CA LEU A 68 0.86 7.70 9.25
C LEU A 68 -0.48 7.39 9.91
N THR A 69 -1.45 8.26 9.73
CA THR A 69 -2.83 8.02 10.10
C THR A 69 -3.54 7.33 8.93
N ILE A 70 -4.21 6.23 9.22
CA ILE A 70 -4.89 5.38 8.24
C ILE A 70 -6.39 5.58 8.37
N VAL A 71 -7.08 5.70 7.26
CA VAL A 71 -8.53 5.53 7.16
C VAL A 71 -8.84 4.20 6.50
N GLY A 72 -9.96 3.61 6.85
CA GLY A 72 -10.39 2.35 6.25
C GLY A 72 -11.76 1.92 6.70
N VAL A 73 -12.11 0.70 6.36
CA VAL A 73 -13.37 0.06 6.71
C VAL A 73 -13.15 -1.24 7.45
N TYR A 74 -14.08 -1.59 8.30
CA TYR A 74 -14.17 -2.91 8.89
C TYR A 74 -15.60 -3.43 8.82
N VAL A 75 -15.75 -4.73 8.86
CA VAL A 75 -17.05 -5.39 8.95
C VAL A 75 -17.13 -6.04 10.33
N ASP A 76 -18.19 -5.71 11.08
CA ASP A 76 -18.42 -6.29 12.39
C ASP A 76 -19.07 -7.68 12.31
N SER A 77 -19.24 -8.33 13.47
CA SER A 77 -19.83 -9.67 13.55
C SER A 77 -21.29 -9.76 13.11
N LEU A 78 -21.96 -8.62 12.93
CA LEU A 78 -23.33 -8.53 12.41
C LEU A 78 -23.37 -8.26 10.90
N GLY A 79 -22.19 -8.17 10.24
CA GLY A 79 -22.08 -7.87 8.82
C GLY A 79 -22.22 -6.37 8.50
N VAL A 80 -22.19 -5.50 9.52
CA VAL A 80 -22.30 -4.04 9.32
C VAL A 80 -20.94 -3.48 8.95
N THR A 81 -20.91 -2.66 7.90
CA THR A 81 -19.70 -1.99 7.42
C THR A 81 -19.56 -0.61 8.05
N ARG A 82 -18.42 -0.35 8.68
CA ARG A 82 -18.13 0.91 9.35
C ARG A 82 -16.75 1.43 8.98
N GLY A 83 -16.63 2.75 8.91
CA GLY A 83 -15.33 3.40 8.76
C GLY A 83 -14.53 3.39 10.07
N PHE A 84 -13.21 3.48 9.97
CA PHE A 84 -12.31 3.70 11.10
C PHE A 84 -11.17 4.65 10.75
N VAL A 85 -10.58 5.27 11.77
CA VAL A 85 -9.25 5.88 11.71
C VAL A 85 -8.32 5.11 12.64
N ARG A 86 -7.13 4.73 12.16
CA ARG A 86 -6.04 4.21 12.97
C ARG A 86 -4.92 5.24 13.00
N PHE A 87 -4.58 5.70 14.20
CA PHE A 87 -3.52 6.68 14.42
C PHE A 87 -2.13 6.05 14.34
N SER A 88 -1.12 6.89 14.15
CA SER A 88 0.28 6.44 14.06
C SER A 88 0.81 5.72 15.32
N ASN A 89 0.21 5.97 16.48
CA ASN A 89 0.51 5.27 17.74
C ASN A 89 -0.16 3.87 17.85
N GLY A 90 -0.94 3.47 16.84
CA GLY A 90 -1.63 2.19 16.81
C GLY A 90 -3.06 2.19 17.34
N ASN A 91 -3.50 3.26 17.99
CA ASN A 91 -4.87 3.37 18.50
C ASN A 91 -5.88 3.57 17.37
N PHE A 92 -7.12 3.15 17.63
CA PHE A 92 -8.23 3.36 16.69
C PHE A 92 -9.19 4.42 17.22
N SER A 93 -9.86 5.11 16.28
CA SER A 93 -11.03 5.94 16.61
C SER A 93 -12.22 5.08 17.04
N ALA A 94 -13.24 5.72 17.60
CA ALA A 94 -14.58 5.17 17.54
C ALA A 94 -14.98 4.88 16.09
N PRO A 95 -15.94 3.99 15.84
CA PRO A 95 -16.47 3.76 14.49
C PRO A 95 -16.89 5.07 13.82
N ILE A 96 -16.56 5.21 12.53
CA ILE A 96 -17.13 6.27 11.69
C ILE A 96 -18.44 5.74 11.14
N VAL A 97 -19.53 6.41 11.50
CA VAL A 97 -20.89 6.11 11.03
C VAL A 97 -21.53 7.44 10.64
N ASP A 98 -21.90 7.60 9.38
CA ASP A 98 -22.61 8.80 8.94
C ASP A 98 -24.00 8.83 9.59
N PRO A 99 -24.46 10.00 10.10
CA PRO A 99 -25.79 10.09 10.72
C PRO A 99 -26.97 9.73 9.80
N ASN A 100 -26.76 9.81 8.48
CA ASN A 100 -27.76 9.47 7.46
C ASN A 100 -27.63 8.03 6.96
N ASP A 101 -26.64 7.26 7.46
CA ASP A 101 -26.52 5.83 7.16
C ASP A 101 -27.67 5.07 7.79
N THR A 102 -28.57 4.58 6.97
CA THR A 102 -29.73 3.78 7.41
C THR A 102 -29.60 2.29 7.08
N MET A 103 -28.56 1.95 6.30
CA MET A 103 -28.36 0.58 5.80
C MET A 103 -27.17 -0.13 6.45
N GLY A 104 -26.47 0.54 7.38
CA GLY A 104 -25.31 -0.01 8.07
C GLY A 104 -24.08 -0.12 7.16
N VAL A 105 -23.91 0.84 6.27
CA VAL A 105 -22.77 0.93 5.35
C VAL A 105 -22.22 2.34 5.36
N THR A 106 -21.18 2.57 6.14
CA THR A 106 -20.38 3.81 6.10
C THR A 106 -18.92 3.45 5.88
N GLU A 107 -18.33 3.97 4.82
CA GLU A 107 -16.97 3.62 4.39
C GLU A 107 -16.04 4.84 4.42
N GLY A 108 -14.95 4.76 5.18
CA GLY A 108 -13.87 5.75 5.13
C GLY A 108 -12.91 5.40 3.99
N ARG A 109 -12.75 6.31 3.02
CA ARG A 109 -11.99 6.07 1.79
C ARG A 109 -10.67 6.81 1.75
N GLY A 110 -10.67 8.13 1.89
CA GLY A 110 -9.51 8.99 1.78
C GLY A 110 -9.25 9.80 3.04
N ILE A 111 -7.97 10.18 3.26
CA ILE A 111 -7.57 11.03 4.39
C ILE A 111 -6.39 11.92 4.00
N ASN A 112 -6.48 13.23 4.26
CA ASN A 112 -5.38 14.17 4.06
C ASN A 112 -4.57 14.42 5.35
N ASN A 113 -3.51 15.25 5.26
CA ASN A 113 -2.66 15.57 6.41
C ASN A 113 -3.36 16.40 7.48
N SER A 114 -4.43 17.11 7.15
CA SER A 114 -5.29 17.82 8.11
C SER A 114 -6.27 16.88 8.83
N ARG A 115 -6.22 15.57 8.50
CA ARG A 115 -7.14 14.53 8.99
C ARG A 115 -8.61 14.75 8.59
N THR A 116 -8.86 15.48 7.50
CA THR A 116 -10.15 15.41 6.85
C THR A 116 -10.27 14.05 6.19
N VAL A 117 -11.30 13.32 6.56
CA VAL A 117 -11.66 12.03 5.95
C VAL A 117 -12.71 12.27 4.90
N CYS A 118 -12.62 11.60 3.77
CA CYS A 118 -13.72 11.47 2.82
C CYS A 118 -14.16 10.02 2.71
N GLY A 119 -15.37 9.81 2.24
CA GLY A 119 -15.94 8.49 2.09
C GLY A 119 -17.33 8.50 1.53
N ASP A 120 -18.03 7.39 1.73
CA ASP A 120 -19.39 7.19 1.27
C ASP A 120 -20.22 6.41 2.31
N TYR A 121 -21.52 6.59 2.26
CA TYR A 121 -22.50 5.85 3.07
C TYR A 121 -23.72 5.51 2.21
N VAL A 122 -24.51 4.53 2.64
CA VAL A 122 -25.77 4.16 1.97
C VAL A 122 -26.92 4.83 2.70
N GLY A 123 -27.64 5.71 1.97
CA GLY A 123 -28.80 6.44 2.46
C GLY A 123 -30.09 5.61 2.44
N SER A 124 -31.19 6.23 2.91
CA SER A 124 -32.52 5.61 2.94
C SER A 124 -33.12 5.30 1.56
N ASP A 125 -32.58 5.91 0.53
CA ASP A 125 -32.93 5.67 -0.88
C ASP A 125 -32.18 4.46 -1.48
N GLY A 126 -31.28 3.82 -0.68
CA GLY A 126 -30.48 2.68 -1.09
C GLY A 126 -29.28 3.03 -1.98
N ASN A 127 -29.00 4.32 -2.17
CA ASN A 127 -27.88 4.78 -2.99
C ASN A 127 -26.68 5.19 -2.13
N PHE A 128 -25.49 5.21 -2.74
CA PHE A 128 -24.31 5.75 -2.10
C PHE A 128 -24.25 7.27 -2.20
N HIS A 129 -23.96 7.90 -1.07
CA HIS A 129 -23.75 9.33 -0.92
C HIS A 129 -22.36 9.61 -0.39
N GLY A 130 -21.66 10.55 -0.98
CA GLY A 130 -20.34 10.97 -0.53
C GLY A 130 -20.41 11.81 0.74
N PHE A 131 -19.37 11.75 1.56
CA PHE A 131 -19.22 12.63 2.71
C PHE A 131 -17.79 13.11 2.90
N PHE A 132 -17.66 14.21 3.66
CA PHE A 132 -16.44 14.65 4.32
C PHE A 132 -16.67 14.67 5.82
N LEU A 133 -15.69 14.17 6.58
CA LEU A 133 -15.67 14.23 8.04
C LEU A 133 -14.45 15.04 8.49
N SER A 134 -14.67 16.16 9.13
CA SER A 134 -13.62 17.00 9.68
C SER A 134 -14.01 17.48 11.08
N LEU A 135 -13.10 17.35 12.04
CA LEU A 135 -13.32 17.75 13.44
C LEU A 135 -14.62 17.20 14.04
N GLY A 136 -15.00 15.97 13.68
CA GLY A 136 -16.23 15.32 14.15
C GLY A 136 -17.52 15.75 13.46
N THR A 137 -17.44 16.63 12.44
CA THR A 137 -18.60 17.10 11.67
C THR A 137 -18.63 16.43 10.32
N PHE A 138 -19.75 15.78 10.02
CA PHE A 138 -20.05 15.25 8.68
C PHE A 138 -20.63 16.34 7.78
N ARG A 139 -20.22 16.33 6.54
CA ARG A 139 -20.78 17.13 5.46
C ARG A 139 -21.00 16.23 4.26
N GLU A 140 -22.26 16.05 3.89
CA GLU A 140 -22.65 15.32 2.69
C GLU A 140 -22.14 16.01 1.42
N TYR A 141 -21.78 15.22 0.43
CA TYR A 141 -21.36 15.67 -0.88
C TYR A 141 -21.86 14.73 -1.97
N ASN A 142 -22.67 15.30 -2.87
CA ASN A 142 -23.19 14.56 -4.02
C ASN A 142 -22.94 15.35 -5.31
N ILE A 143 -22.61 14.65 -6.39
CA ILE A 143 -22.61 15.23 -7.73
C ILE A 143 -24.05 15.53 -8.14
N ALA A 144 -24.27 16.72 -8.66
CA ALA A 144 -25.62 17.15 -9.07
C ALA A 144 -26.22 16.18 -10.11
N HIS A 145 -27.45 15.75 -9.87
CA HIS A 145 -28.20 14.80 -10.70
C HIS A 145 -27.65 13.36 -10.73
N ALA A 146 -26.61 13.03 -9.95
CA ALA A 146 -26.18 11.66 -9.77
C ALA A 146 -27.11 10.92 -8.80
N LEU A 147 -27.38 9.65 -9.04
CA LEU A 147 -28.00 8.76 -8.06
C LEU A 147 -27.00 8.24 -7.04
N THR A 148 -25.79 7.99 -7.48
CA THR A 148 -24.71 7.49 -6.62
C THR A 148 -23.50 8.39 -6.72
N THR A 149 -22.93 8.79 -5.59
CA THR A 149 -21.66 9.51 -5.50
C THR A 149 -20.76 8.87 -4.46
N LEU A 150 -19.54 8.49 -4.87
CA LEU A 150 -18.50 8.01 -3.98
C LEU A 150 -17.33 9.01 -4.00
N VAL A 151 -16.97 9.56 -2.85
CA VAL A 151 -15.77 10.40 -2.68
C VAL A 151 -14.64 9.51 -2.20
N LEU A 152 -13.71 9.18 -3.10
CA LEU A 152 -12.72 8.12 -2.86
C LEU A 152 -11.37 8.66 -2.35
N ALA A 153 -10.99 9.88 -2.70
CA ALA A 153 -9.71 10.47 -2.33
C ALA A 153 -9.78 11.96 -2.04
N ILE A 154 -8.86 12.45 -1.21
CA ILE A 154 -8.67 13.86 -0.88
C ILE A 154 -7.18 14.15 -0.68
N ASN A 155 -6.65 15.22 -1.34
CA ASN A 155 -5.27 15.66 -1.15
C ASN A 155 -5.13 16.73 -0.05
N ASN A 156 -3.91 17.22 0.18
CA ASN A 156 -3.63 18.20 1.23
C ASN A 156 -4.15 19.61 0.91
N ALA A 157 -4.41 19.92 -0.34
CA ALA A 157 -5.03 21.18 -0.76
C ALA A 157 -6.57 21.17 -0.60
N GLY A 158 -7.16 20.00 -0.31
CA GLY A 158 -8.59 19.79 -0.26
C GLY A 158 -9.21 19.52 -1.64
N ASP A 159 -8.38 19.32 -2.69
CA ASP A 159 -8.86 18.77 -3.95
C ASP A 159 -9.21 17.29 -3.72
N PHE A 160 -10.24 16.80 -4.37
CA PHE A 160 -10.74 15.45 -4.15
C PHE A 160 -11.19 14.79 -5.45
N ALA A 161 -11.27 13.47 -5.42
CA ALA A 161 -11.67 12.67 -6.56
C ALA A 161 -12.62 11.54 -6.14
N GLY A 162 -13.31 11.01 -7.12
CA GLY A 162 -14.23 9.91 -6.89
C GLY A 162 -14.94 9.47 -8.15
N THR A 163 -16.05 8.80 -7.95
CA THR A 163 -16.88 8.32 -9.04
C THR A 163 -18.35 8.55 -8.76
N PHE A 164 -19.14 8.66 -9.81
CA PHE A 164 -20.58 8.85 -9.71
C PHE A 164 -21.30 8.11 -10.84
N SER A 165 -22.59 7.84 -10.63
CA SER A 165 -23.47 7.26 -11.65
C SER A 165 -24.81 7.99 -11.65
N ASP A 166 -25.38 8.17 -12.84
CA ASP A 166 -26.72 8.73 -13.05
C ASP A 166 -27.85 7.68 -12.93
N GLY A 167 -27.50 6.45 -12.53
CA GLY A 167 -28.45 5.34 -12.39
C GLY A 167 -28.54 4.41 -13.58
N ASN A 168 -27.82 4.68 -14.67
CA ASN A 168 -27.76 3.76 -15.82
C ASN A 168 -26.75 2.62 -15.60
N GLY A 169 -26.20 2.49 -14.39
CA GLY A 169 -25.18 1.48 -14.06
C GLY A 169 -23.79 1.77 -14.61
N ILE A 170 -23.59 2.93 -15.25
CA ILE A 170 -22.33 3.39 -15.80
C ILE A 170 -21.73 4.40 -14.83
N PHE A 171 -20.50 4.11 -14.37
CA PHE A 171 -19.76 5.00 -13.51
C PHE A 171 -18.79 5.86 -14.30
N GLN A 172 -18.73 7.14 -13.93
CA GLN A 172 -17.78 8.12 -14.45
C GLN A 172 -16.88 8.61 -13.33
N GLY A 173 -15.60 8.82 -13.63
CA GLY A 173 -14.69 9.49 -12.72
C GLY A 173 -14.98 10.99 -12.64
N PHE A 174 -14.72 11.59 -11.49
CA PHE A 174 -14.67 13.04 -11.33
C PHE A 174 -13.47 13.48 -10.50
N VAL A 175 -13.07 14.73 -10.71
CA VAL A 175 -12.09 15.42 -9.88
C VAL A 175 -12.59 16.84 -9.58
N SER A 176 -12.41 17.26 -8.33
CA SER A 176 -12.62 18.64 -7.89
C SER A 176 -11.27 19.29 -7.63
N VAL A 177 -10.94 20.33 -8.34
CA VAL A 177 -9.73 21.12 -8.16
C VAL A 177 -10.12 22.58 -7.89
N GLY A 178 -9.73 23.10 -6.72
CA GLY A 178 -10.09 24.46 -6.32
C GLY A 178 -11.61 24.71 -6.33
N GLY A 179 -12.42 23.68 -6.08
CA GLY A 179 -13.89 23.72 -6.10
C GLY A 179 -14.52 23.56 -7.50
N THR A 180 -13.73 23.45 -8.55
CA THR A 180 -14.23 23.19 -9.91
C THR A 180 -14.28 21.68 -10.16
N ILE A 181 -15.46 21.17 -10.49
CA ILE A 181 -15.70 19.76 -10.81
C ILE A 181 -15.48 19.51 -12.30
N THR A 182 -14.70 18.47 -12.60
CA THR A 182 -14.53 17.95 -13.97
C THR A 182 -14.81 16.46 -13.96
N SER A 183 -15.78 16.01 -14.74
CA SER A 183 -16.03 14.58 -14.98
C SER A 183 -15.23 14.08 -16.17
N PHE A 184 -14.90 12.80 -16.16
CA PHE A 184 -14.17 12.15 -17.25
C PHE A 184 -14.46 10.64 -17.30
N SER A 185 -14.23 10.05 -18.46
CA SER A 185 -14.22 8.61 -18.66
C SER A 185 -13.00 8.21 -19.47
N VAL A 186 -12.44 7.03 -19.18
CA VAL A 186 -11.42 6.45 -20.05
C VAL A 186 -12.08 6.08 -21.38
N PRO A 187 -11.52 6.47 -22.53
CA PRO A 187 -12.10 6.16 -23.83
C PRO A 187 -12.34 4.65 -24.03
N GLY A 188 -13.56 4.28 -24.41
CA GLY A 188 -13.97 2.88 -24.59
C GLY A 188 -14.31 2.13 -23.30
N ALA A 189 -14.24 2.77 -22.14
CA ALA A 189 -14.62 2.15 -20.88
C ALA A 189 -16.14 2.05 -20.73
N SER A 190 -16.62 0.95 -20.12
CA SER A 190 -17.97 0.80 -19.62
C SER A 190 -18.16 1.47 -18.26
N SER A 191 -17.08 1.60 -17.47
CA SER A 191 -17.07 2.38 -16.22
C SER A 191 -15.66 2.85 -15.89
N THR A 192 -15.54 4.03 -15.25
CA THR A 192 -14.28 4.64 -14.83
C THR A 192 -14.33 5.04 -13.35
N PHE A 193 -13.32 4.62 -12.58
CA PHE A 193 -13.23 4.87 -11.14
C PHE A 193 -11.96 5.65 -10.82
N ALA A 194 -12.08 6.87 -10.26
CA ALA A 194 -10.95 7.71 -9.84
C ALA A 194 -10.67 7.44 -8.36
N TYR A 195 -9.58 6.75 -8.05
CA TYR A 195 -9.35 6.18 -6.73
C TYR A 195 -8.42 6.99 -5.82
N GLU A 196 -7.43 7.70 -6.39
CA GLU A 196 -6.48 8.51 -5.63
C GLU A 196 -6.11 9.78 -6.38
N ILE A 197 -5.87 10.85 -5.60
CA ILE A 197 -5.35 12.13 -6.09
C ILE A 197 -4.18 12.59 -5.22
N ASN A 198 -3.01 12.85 -5.84
CA ASN A 198 -1.87 13.40 -5.12
C ASN A 198 -1.90 14.95 -5.05
N ASN A 199 -0.91 15.56 -4.37
CA ASN A 199 -0.84 17.02 -4.24
C ASN A 199 -0.48 17.72 -5.56
N SER A 200 0.05 17.00 -6.55
CA SER A 200 0.26 17.48 -7.91
C SER A 200 -0.98 17.34 -8.80
N LYS A 201 -2.13 16.93 -8.23
CA LYS A 201 -3.42 16.77 -8.94
C LYS A 201 -3.40 15.68 -10.02
N GLN A 202 -2.48 14.75 -9.90
CA GLN A 202 -2.43 13.55 -10.70
C GLN A 202 -3.33 12.50 -10.06
N LEU A 203 -3.98 11.66 -10.87
CA LEU A 203 -4.87 10.62 -10.39
C LEU A 203 -4.44 9.24 -10.87
N VAL A 204 -4.77 8.25 -10.07
CA VAL A 204 -4.81 6.86 -10.49
C VAL A 204 -6.18 6.26 -10.19
N GLY A 205 -6.46 5.20 -10.90
CA GLY A 205 -7.68 4.43 -10.70
C GLY A 205 -7.72 3.23 -11.62
N TYR A 206 -8.92 2.76 -11.86
CA TYR A 206 -9.15 1.68 -12.79
C TYR A 206 -10.40 1.95 -13.64
N TYR A 207 -10.48 1.27 -14.75
CA TYR A 207 -11.66 1.27 -15.60
C TYR A 207 -12.02 -0.17 -15.99
N ILE A 208 -13.26 -0.35 -16.37
CA ILE A 208 -13.78 -1.60 -16.91
C ILE A 208 -13.96 -1.38 -18.40
N ASP A 209 -13.38 -2.22 -19.24
CA ASP A 209 -13.54 -2.14 -20.69
C ASP A 209 -14.91 -2.71 -21.14
N SER A 210 -15.19 -2.66 -22.43
CA SER A 210 -16.43 -3.20 -23.01
C SER A 210 -16.56 -4.73 -22.92
N SER A 211 -15.46 -5.44 -22.60
CA SER A 211 -15.41 -6.87 -22.39
C SER A 211 -15.55 -7.27 -20.92
N GLY A 212 -15.61 -6.27 -19.99
CA GLY A 212 -15.68 -6.49 -18.56
C GLY A 212 -14.31 -6.69 -17.90
N ILE A 213 -13.20 -6.46 -18.61
CA ILE A 213 -11.84 -6.57 -18.07
C ILE A 213 -11.48 -5.30 -17.34
N VAL A 214 -10.80 -5.45 -16.19
CA VAL A 214 -10.40 -4.34 -15.34
C VAL A 214 -8.95 -3.96 -15.57
N HIS A 215 -8.71 -2.70 -15.90
CA HIS A 215 -7.42 -2.12 -16.24
C HIS A 215 -7.08 -0.93 -15.37
N GLY A 216 -5.82 -0.73 -15.02
CA GLY A 216 -5.35 0.50 -14.38
C GLY A 216 -5.26 1.66 -15.38
N TYR A 217 -5.33 2.89 -14.86
CA TYR A 217 -5.00 4.10 -15.61
C TYR A 217 -4.32 5.14 -14.70
N PHE A 218 -3.61 6.07 -15.34
CA PHE A 218 -3.05 7.26 -14.73
C PHE A 218 -3.54 8.49 -15.49
N ARG A 219 -3.94 9.54 -14.76
CA ARG A 219 -4.32 10.84 -15.33
C ARG A 219 -3.35 11.88 -14.82
N ASP A 220 -2.66 12.56 -15.73
CA ASP A 220 -1.71 13.60 -15.35
C ASP A 220 -2.39 14.92 -14.98
N THR A 221 -1.60 15.90 -14.54
CA THR A 221 -2.08 17.18 -14.03
C THR A 221 -2.85 17.99 -15.08
N ASN A 222 -2.55 17.83 -16.36
CA ASN A 222 -3.24 18.53 -17.45
C ASN A 222 -4.49 17.80 -17.94
N GLY A 223 -4.79 16.63 -17.37
CA GLY A 223 -5.97 15.83 -17.69
C GLY A 223 -5.78 14.74 -18.72
N THR A 224 -4.55 14.53 -19.23
CA THR A 224 -4.25 13.45 -20.18
C THR A 224 -4.35 12.10 -19.48
N LEU A 225 -5.03 11.16 -20.11
CA LEU A 225 -5.18 9.80 -19.63
C LEU A 225 -4.16 8.88 -20.27
N HIS A 226 -3.44 8.14 -19.45
CA HIS A 226 -2.50 7.08 -19.83
C HIS A 226 -3.12 5.75 -19.46
N PHE A 227 -3.47 4.93 -20.45
CA PHE A 227 -4.17 3.65 -20.30
C PHE A 227 -3.94 2.73 -21.51
N PRO A 228 -4.04 1.40 -21.39
CA PRO A 228 -4.13 0.67 -20.12
C PRO A 228 -2.78 0.68 -19.38
N ILE A 229 -2.83 0.61 -18.05
CA ILE A 229 -1.68 0.34 -17.20
C ILE A 229 -1.89 -1.03 -16.58
N ASP A 230 -1.30 -2.05 -17.18
CA ASP A 230 -1.46 -3.43 -16.77
C ASP A 230 -0.11 -4.09 -16.51
N ARG A 231 -0.06 -4.87 -15.44
CA ARG A 231 1.07 -5.75 -15.22
C ARG A 231 1.04 -6.88 -16.26
N SER A 232 2.17 -7.16 -16.90
CA SER A 232 2.26 -8.23 -17.89
C SER A 232 1.82 -9.58 -17.30
N GLY A 233 0.95 -10.31 -18.03
CA GLY A 233 0.41 -11.59 -17.61
C GLY A 233 -0.69 -11.52 -16.55
N SER A 234 -1.17 -10.34 -16.16
CA SER A 234 -2.36 -10.21 -15.32
C SER A 234 -3.64 -10.33 -16.13
N VAL A 235 -4.69 -10.82 -15.48
CA VAL A 235 -6.06 -10.81 -16.03
C VAL A 235 -6.86 -9.60 -15.52
N GLN A 236 -6.34 -8.90 -14.54
CA GLN A 236 -6.94 -7.70 -13.94
C GLN A 236 -5.85 -6.87 -13.27
N THR A 237 -5.88 -5.56 -13.45
CA THR A 237 -5.01 -4.62 -12.75
C THR A 237 -5.84 -3.47 -12.17
N VAL A 238 -5.61 -3.15 -10.88
CA VAL A 238 -6.29 -2.06 -10.16
C VAL A 238 -5.26 -1.20 -9.46
N LEU A 239 -5.30 0.11 -9.69
CA LEU A 239 -4.43 1.08 -9.01
C LEU A 239 -5.24 1.82 -7.95
N PHE A 240 -4.75 1.85 -6.70
CA PHE A 240 -5.48 2.38 -5.56
C PHE A 240 -4.83 3.61 -4.92
N GLY A 241 -3.50 3.64 -4.80
CA GLY A 241 -2.80 4.70 -4.10
C GLY A 241 -1.70 5.32 -4.97
N LEU A 242 -1.48 6.62 -4.79
CA LEU A 242 -0.48 7.41 -5.50
C LEU A 242 0.10 8.46 -4.55
N ASN A 243 1.42 8.54 -4.43
CA ASN A 243 2.07 9.62 -3.69
C ASN A 243 2.68 10.68 -4.62
N ASP A 244 3.25 11.74 -4.02
CA ASP A 244 3.87 12.85 -4.76
C ASP A 244 5.21 12.48 -5.45
N ARG A 245 5.72 11.26 -5.23
CA ARG A 245 6.88 10.71 -5.96
C ARG A 245 6.46 9.92 -7.20
N ASN A 246 5.17 9.90 -7.52
CA ASN A 246 4.58 9.03 -8.55
C ASN A 246 4.83 7.54 -8.29
N TRP A 247 4.93 7.16 -7.02
CA TRP A 247 4.87 5.77 -6.60
C TRP A 247 3.40 5.37 -6.48
N VAL A 248 3.05 4.31 -7.16
CA VAL A 248 1.69 3.82 -7.24
C VAL A 248 1.60 2.47 -6.55
N VAL A 249 0.53 2.24 -5.83
CA VAL A 249 0.20 0.95 -5.22
C VAL A 249 -1.17 0.46 -5.68
N GLY A 250 -1.35 -0.85 -5.66
CA GLY A 250 -2.58 -1.47 -6.10
C GLY A 250 -2.54 -2.98 -5.93
N ARG A 251 -3.24 -3.65 -6.81
CA ARG A 251 -3.25 -5.12 -6.92
C ARG A 251 -3.42 -5.56 -8.36
N TYR A 252 -3.09 -6.80 -8.62
CA TYR A 252 -3.42 -7.48 -9.87
C TYR A 252 -3.86 -8.93 -9.59
N ALA A 253 -4.64 -9.50 -10.48
CA ALA A 253 -4.93 -10.93 -10.47
C ALA A 253 -4.13 -11.62 -11.56
N ASP A 254 -3.52 -12.75 -11.24
CA ASP A 254 -2.84 -13.61 -12.21
C ASP A 254 -3.84 -14.51 -12.97
N SER A 255 -3.34 -15.28 -13.92
CA SER A 255 -4.17 -16.20 -14.73
C SER A 255 -4.81 -17.34 -13.92
N SER A 256 -4.37 -17.60 -12.70
CA SER A 256 -4.95 -18.55 -11.76
C SER A 256 -6.03 -17.92 -10.88
N GLY A 257 -6.25 -16.60 -10.99
CA GLY A 257 -7.19 -15.84 -10.17
C GLY A 257 -6.64 -15.45 -8.80
N VAL A 258 -5.35 -15.70 -8.52
CA VAL A 258 -4.70 -15.27 -7.27
C VAL A 258 -4.44 -13.76 -7.33
N THR A 259 -4.80 -13.06 -6.24
CA THR A 259 -4.61 -11.61 -6.15
C THR A 259 -3.34 -11.28 -5.39
N HIS A 260 -2.50 -10.48 -6.03
CA HIS A 260 -1.20 -10.03 -5.56
C HIS A 260 -1.18 -8.52 -5.33
N GLY A 261 -0.45 -8.05 -4.33
CA GLY A 261 -0.15 -6.64 -4.16
C GLY A 261 0.79 -6.14 -5.26
N LEU A 262 0.51 -4.94 -5.74
CA LEU A 262 1.25 -4.29 -6.81
C LEU A 262 1.89 -3.00 -6.31
N PHE A 263 3.19 -2.85 -6.50
CA PHE A 263 3.89 -1.58 -6.40
C PHE A 263 4.43 -1.21 -7.79
N PHE A 264 4.19 0.00 -8.22
CA PHE A 264 4.49 0.45 -9.58
C PHE A 264 5.22 1.79 -9.57
N VAL A 265 6.26 1.91 -10.38
CA VAL A 265 6.96 3.17 -10.65
C VAL A 265 7.01 3.39 -12.17
N SER A 266 6.42 4.50 -12.61
CA SER A 266 6.34 4.83 -14.03
C SER A 266 7.74 4.83 -14.71
N PRO A 267 7.85 4.45 -16.00
CA PRO A 267 6.75 4.12 -16.91
C PRO A 267 6.34 2.64 -16.90
N ASN A 268 7.17 1.67 -16.49
CA ASN A 268 6.83 0.24 -16.62
C ASN A 268 7.50 -0.65 -15.56
N ASN A 269 7.83 -0.10 -14.40
CA ASN A 269 8.48 -0.87 -13.34
C ASN A 269 7.43 -1.40 -12.37
N PHE A 270 7.02 -2.64 -12.55
CA PHE A 270 6.06 -3.34 -11.69
C PHE A 270 6.76 -4.28 -10.73
N PHE A 271 6.36 -4.22 -9.47
CA PHE A 271 6.88 -5.09 -8.41
C PHE A 271 5.71 -5.78 -7.73
N THR A 272 5.82 -7.10 -7.58
CA THR A 272 4.85 -7.91 -6.84
C THR A 272 5.20 -7.91 -5.36
N PHE A 273 4.20 -7.72 -4.51
CA PHE A 273 4.32 -7.89 -3.07
C PHE A 273 3.21 -8.82 -2.57
N ASP A 274 3.61 -9.95 -1.98
CA ASP A 274 2.68 -10.86 -1.32
C ASP A 274 2.99 -10.88 0.17
N TYR A 275 1.94 -10.71 0.98
CA TYR A 275 2.06 -10.90 2.42
C TYR A 275 2.33 -12.40 2.70
N PRO A 276 3.34 -12.76 3.52
CA PRO A 276 3.70 -14.16 3.72
C PRO A 276 2.55 -15.01 4.25
N GLY A 277 2.27 -16.13 3.59
CA GLY A 277 1.21 -17.06 3.96
C GLY A 277 -0.21 -16.60 3.64
N SER A 278 -0.39 -15.51 2.89
CA SER A 278 -1.70 -15.04 2.48
C SER A 278 -2.19 -15.72 1.21
N THR A 279 -3.51 -15.76 1.06
CA THR A 279 -4.21 -16.17 -0.17
C THR A 279 -4.59 -15.00 -1.06
N PHE A 280 -4.46 -13.79 -0.53
CA PHE A 280 -4.79 -12.52 -1.19
C PHE A 280 -3.97 -11.40 -0.58
N THR A 281 -3.37 -10.55 -1.40
CA THR A 281 -2.69 -9.33 -0.95
C THR A 281 -3.09 -8.14 -1.81
N SER A 282 -3.33 -6.99 -1.15
CA SER A 282 -3.60 -5.71 -1.83
C SER A 282 -2.84 -4.59 -1.12
N LEU A 283 -2.19 -3.73 -1.88
CA LEU A 283 -1.60 -2.48 -1.41
C LEU A 283 -2.58 -1.36 -1.73
N ASN A 284 -3.08 -0.63 -0.71
CA ASN A 284 -4.22 0.27 -0.91
C ASN A 284 -3.83 1.75 -0.88
N GLY A 285 -2.96 2.16 0.04
CA GLY A 285 -2.52 3.55 0.14
C GLY A 285 -1.02 3.66 0.39
N ILE A 286 -0.42 4.77 0.01
CA ILE A 286 1.01 5.05 0.17
C ILE A 286 1.27 6.49 0.56
N SER A 287 2.01 6.72 1.66
CA SER A 287 2.42 8.06 2.10
C SER A 287 3.59 8.61 1.27
N ALA A 288 3.88 9.92 1.40
CA ALA A 288 5.03 10.56 0.76
C ALA A 288 6.37 9.93 1.20
N GLN A 289 6.43 9.34 2.42
CA GLN A 289 7.63 8.67 2.94
C GLN A 289 7.76 7.22 2.48
N GLY A 290 6.82 6.71 1.66
CA GLY A 290 6.81 5.34 1.17
C GLY A 290 6.37 4.31 2.21
N VAL A 291 5.53 4.72 3.17
CA VAL A 291 4.82 3.78 4.03
C VAL A 291 3.52 3.40 3.35
N ILE A 292 3.30 2.12 3.21
CA ILE A 292 2.15 1.51 2.53
C ILE A 292 1.19 0.97 3.58
N CYS A 293 -0.09 1.25 3.44
CA CYS A 293 -1.14 0.48 4.08
C CYS A 293 -1.79 -0.48 3.09
N GLY A 294 -2.17 -1.65 3.55
CA GLY A 294 -2.78 -2.66 2.70
C GLY A 294 -3.51 -3.73 3.51
N ARG A 295 -4.06 -4.70 2.80
CA ARG A 295 -4.72 -5.84 3.43
C ARG A 295 -4.22 -7.16 2.85
N TYR A 296 -4.29 -8.19 3.66
CA TYR A 296 -4.12 -9.57 3.23
C TYR A 296 -5.24 -10.44 3.79
N VAL A 297 -5.50 -11.56 3.15
CA VAL A 297 -6.43 -12.57 3.65
C VAL A 297 -5.61 -13.79 4.05
N ASP A 298 -5.82 -14.24 5.28
CA ASP A 298 -5.17 -15.43 5.81
C ASP A 298 -5.81 -16.73 5.31
N ALA A 299 -5.24 -17.87 5.70
CA ALA A 299 -5.74 -19.19 5.30
C ALA A 299 -7.16 -19.50 5.84
N SER A 300 -7.62 -18.76 6.85
CA SER A 300 -8.96 -18.88 7.42
C SER A 300 -10.00 -17.99 6.72
N GLY A 301 -9.56 -17.19 5.72
CA GLY A 301 -10.42 -16.27 4.99
C GLY A 301 -10.65 -14.93 5.71
N ILE A 302 -9.89 -14.64 6.76
CA ILE A 302 -10.00 -13.39 7.52
C ILE A 302 -9.11 -12.33 6.90
N ALA A 303 -9.68 -11.13 6.69
CA ALA A 303 -8.92 -10.00 6.17
C ALA A 303 -8.30 -9.17 7.31
N HIS A 304 -6.99 -8.97 7.22
CA HIS A 304 -6.18 -8.21 8.16
C HIS A 304 -5.57 -6.99 7.48
N GLY A 305 -5.48 -5.88 8.21
CA GLY A 305 -4.70 -4.72 7.79
C GLY A 305 -3.22 -4.91 8.08
N PHE A 306 -2.36 -4.28 7.27
CA PHE A 306 -0.93 -4.20 7.53
C PHE A 306 -0.35 -2.83 7.15
N LEU A 307 0.80 -2.53 7.73
CA LEU A 307 1.71 -1.47 7.30
C LEU A 307 3.00 -2.10 6.78
N ALA A 308 3.49 -1.59 5.67
CA ALA A 308 4.79 -1.92 5.13
C ALA A 308 5.54 -0.65 4.73
N ARG A 309 6.85 -0.73 4.59
CA ARG A 309 7.71 0.39 4.17
C ARG A 309 8.55 0.00 2.97
N VAL A 310 8.57 0.88 1.99
CA VAL A 310 9.54 0.86 0.90
C VAL A 310 10.90 1.30 1.43
N THR A 311 11.94 0.49 1.23
CA THR A 311 13.32 0.80 1.58
C THR A 311 14.21 0.70 0.34
N GLY A 312 15.23 1.56 0.28
CA GLY A 312 16.06 1.69 -0.92
C GLY A 312 15.35 2.46 -2.03
N THR A 313 16.02 2.57 -3.16
CA THR A 313 15.46 3.20 -4.36
C THR A 313 14.95 2.11 -5.28
N PRO A 314 13.70 2.20 -5.76
CA PRO A 314 13.21 1.27 -6.76
C PRO A 314 14.14 1.30 -7.99
N PRO A 315 14.65 0.14 -8.44
CA PRO A 315 15.53 0.13 -9.61
C PRO A 315 14.76 0.57 -10.85
N THR A 316 15.41 1.38 -11.68
CA THR A 316 14.92 1.70 -13.01
C THR A 316 15.28 0.54 -13.94
N ASN A 317 14.27 -0.21 -14.37
CA ASN A 317 14.50 -1.33 -15.28
C ASN A 317 14.17 -0.90 -16.73
N PRO A 318 15.14 -0.95 -17.65
CA PRO A 318 14.91 -0.53 -19.03
C PRO A 318 14.05 -1.45 -19.88
N ALA A 319 13.59 -2.58 -19.40
CA ALA A 319 12.69 -3.47 -20.14
C ALA A 319 12.07 -4.55 -19.26
N GLY A 320 10.86 -4.34 -18.77
CA GLY A 320 9.87 -5.40 -18.52
C GLY A 320 10.25 -6.63 -17.67
N THR A 321 11.34 -6.60 -16.91
CA THR A 321 11.71 -7.71 -16.03
C THR A 321 11.00 -7.53 -14.69
N GLU A 322 10.11 -8.44 -14.37
CA GLU A 322 9.46 -8.48 -13.06
C GLU A 322 10.47 -8.72 -11.96
N MET A 323 10.50 -7.82 -11.00
CA MET A 323 11.25 -8.01 -9.77
C MET A 323 10.27 -8.31 -8.64
N LYS A 324 10.48 -9.42 -7.94
CA LYS A 324 9.75 -9.68 -6.69
C LYS A 324 10.37 -8.84 -5.59
N ALA A 325 9.54 -8.10 -4.85
CA ALA A 325 10.00 -7.40 -3.65
C ALA A 325 10.43 -8.44 -2.59
N ASN A 326 11.62 -8.27 -2.01
CA ASN A 326 12.07 -9.12 -0.93
C ASN A 326 11.29 -8.78 0.35
N VAL A 327 10.49 -9.72 0.83
CA VAL A 327 9.76 -9.58 2.09
C VAL A 327 10.64 -10.11 3.22
N SER A 328 11.20 -9.23 4.05
CA SER A 328 11.83 -9.64 5.30
C SER A 328 10.84 -9.42 6.44
N GLN A 329 10.43 -10.48 7.10
CA GLN A 329 9.64 -10.39 8.33
C GLN A 329 10.50 -9.79 9.45
N SER A 330 10.08 -8.64 9.99
CA SER A 330 10.39 -8.29 11.38
C SER A 330 9.35 -8.98 12.25
N LEU A 331 9.79 -9.63 13.32
CA LEU A 331 8.92 -10.23 14.33
C LEU A 331 7.90 -9.18 14.79
N VAL A 332 6.64 -9.38 14.43
CA VAL A 332 5.55 -8.47 14.77
C VAL A 332 4.87 -9.02 16.01
N THR A 333 5.05 -8.35 17.13
CA THR A 333 4.22 -8.57 18.30
C THR A 333 2.86 -7.91 18.04
N PRO A 334 1.72 -8.62 18.14
CA PRO A 334 0.41 -8.00 18.03
C PRO A 334 0.26 -6.97 19.14
N LEU A 335 0.18 -5.69 18.80
CA LEU A 335 -0.25 -4.67 19.75
C LEU A 335 -1.75 -4.78 19.92
N ASN A 336 -2.18 -5.15 21.12
CA ASN A 336 -3.57 -5.18 21.53
C ASN A 336 -3.92 -3.79 22.10
N PRO A 337 -4.51 -2.86 21.34
CA PRO A 337 -4.78 -1.52 21.84
C PRO A 337 -6.16 -1.40 22.44
N SER A 338 -6.23 -0.78 23.62
CA SER A 338 -7.49 -0.29 24.20
C SER A 338 -8.08 0.86 23.37
N PRO A 339 -9.40 0.94 23.21
CA PRO A 339 -10.05 2.08 22.59
C PRO A 339 -9.97 3.29 23.55
N SER A 340 -9.24 4.33 23.17
CA SER A 340 -9.31 5.59 23.92
C SER A 340 -9.05 6.81 23.04
N ALA A 341 -10.00 7.71 23.13
CA ALA A 341 -9.90 9.14 23.05
C ALA A 341 -9.80 9.80 21.65
N TRP A 342 -10.92 9.91 20.99
CA TRP A 342 -11.32 11.19 20.44
C TRP A 342 -11.92 12.02 21.59
N GLY A 343 -11.24 13.11 22.01
CA GLY A 343 -11.80 14.07 22.97
C GLY A 343 -12.83 14.98 22.29
N GLY A 344 -13.93 14.41 21.86
CA GLY A 344 -15.12 15.08 21.36
C GLY A 344 -16.32 14.24 21.76
N LYS A 345 -17.15 14.76 22.67
CA LYS A 345 -18.43 14.15 23.00
C LYS A 345 -19.25 14.04 21.71
N MET A 346 -19.56 12.81 21.29
CA MET A 346 -20.68 12.57 20.38
C MET A 346 -21.95 13.11 21.05
N PRO A 347 -22.88 13.78 20.33
CA PRO A 347 -24.21 14.04 20.89
C PRO A 347 -24.88 12.71 21.21
N ALA A 348 -25.41 12.61 22.41
CA ALA A 348 -26.28 11.52 22.82
C ALA A 348 -27.47 11.42 21.85
N ARG A 349 -27.85 10.19 21.54
CA ARG A 349 -29.08 9.88 20.78
C ARG A 349 -30.27 10.56 21.38
#